data_75eb67d8a9563c29d805c1beecf56ed5
#
_entry.id   75eb67d8a9563c29d805c1beecf56ed5
#
_cell.length_a   1.000
_cell.length_b   1.000
_cell.length_c   1.000
_cell.angle_alpha   90.00
_cell.angle_beta   90.00
_cell.angle_gamma   90.00
#
_symmetry.space_group_name_H-M   'P 1'
#
loop_
_entity.id
_entity.type
_entity.pdbx_description
1 polymer ?
#
loop_
_entity_poly.entity_id
_entity_poly.type
_entity_poly.pdbx_seq_one_letter_code
_entity_poly.pdbx_strand_id
1 'polypeptide(L)'
;MTNFESVGKFMETFGQEVKTKPEIPDAKTVELRIELISEELEELWDACKDKDIVSIADALTDILYVTYGAGHAFGIDLDACFEEVQNSNMSKLGSDGKPIFNDKGKVLKGPNYFKPDLSKYIK
;
A
#
# COMPACT_ATOMS: atom_id res chain seq x y z
N MET A 1 -0.67 -6.01 16.97
CA MET A 1 -0.63 -6.59 15.61
C MET A 1 -1.01 -5.52 14.60
N THR A 2 -0.18 -5.32 13.58
CA THR A 2 -0.48 -4.36 12.51
C THR A 2 -1.53 -4.93 11.56
N ASN A 3 -2.10 -4.07 10.71
CA ASN A 3 -3.03 -4.52 9.68
C ASN A 3 -2.36 -5.53 8.74
N PHE A 4 -1.12 -5.26 8.35
CA PHE A 4 -0.34 -6.17 7.52
C PHE A 4 -0.20 -7.54 8.18
N GLU A 5 0.16 -7.57 9.46
CA GLU A 5 0.30 -8.82 10.22
C GLU A 5 -1.03 -9.58 10.32
N SER A 6 -2.14 -8.85 10.51
CA SER A 6 -3.47 -9.47 10.57
C SER A 6 -3.84 -10.17 9.27
N VAL A 7 -3.52 -9.56 8.13
CA VAL A 7 -3.77 -10.17 6.82
C VAL A 7 -2.91 -11.41 6.62
N GLY A 8 -1.64 -11.37 7.08
CA GLY A 8 -0.78 -12.55 7.06
C GLY A 8 -1.37 -13.71 7.84
N LYS A 9 -1.90 -13.43 9.02
CA LYS A 9 -2.56 -14.44 9.85
C LYS A 9 -3.78 -15.03 9.16
N PHE A 10 -4.58 -14.19 8.50
CA PHE A 10 -5.70 -14.67 7.70
C PHE A 10 -5.23 -15.64 6.62
N MET A 11 -4.20 -15.25 5.86
CA MET A 11 -3.69 -16.08 4.77
C MET A 11 -3.18 -17.44 5.28
N GLU A 12 -2.43 -17.44 6.37
CA GLU A 12 -1.95 -18.69 6.97
C GLU A 12 -3.11 -19.57 7.44
N THR A 13 -4.10 -18.97 8.09
CA THR A 13 -5.27 -19.68 8.59
C THR A 13 -6.07 -20.36 7.48
N PHE A 14 -6.16 -19.71 6.33
CA PHE A 14 -6.92 -20.20 5.19
C PHE A 14 -6.07 -20.93 4.15
N GLY A 15 -4.83 -21.28 4.51
CA GLY A 15 -3.98 -22.11 3.65
C GLY A 15 -3.35 -21.42 2.47
N GLN A 16 -3.27 -20.08 2.49
CA GLN A 16 -2.59 -19.33 1.44
C GLN A 16 -1.12 -19.13 1.82
N GLU A 17 -0.25 -19.15 0.82
CA GLU A 17 1.18 -19.01 1.09
C GLU A 17 1.55 -17.59 1.48
N VAL A 18 2.29 -17.48 2.60
CA VAL A 18 2.93 -16.24 3.06
C VAL A 18 4.42 -16.44 2.88
N LYS A 19 5.02 -15.70 1.96
CA LYS A 19 6.46 -15.82 1.71
C LYS A 19 7.27 -15.15 2.79
N THR A 20 8.40 -15.74 3.14
CA THR A 20 9.30 -15.22 4.15
C THR A 20 10.45 -14.40 3.56
N LYS A 21 10.63 -14.46 2.25
CA LYS A 21 11.67 -13.71 1.53
C LYS A 21 11.06 -13.06 0.30
N PRO A 22 11.51 -11.85 -0.06
CA PRO A 22 11.04 -11.19 -1.27
C PRO A 22 11.37 -11.99 -2.52
N GLU A 23 10.33 -12.29 -3.29
CA GLU A 23 10.48 -12.89 -4.61
C GLU A 23 9.21 -12.66 -5.43
N ILE A 24 9.34 -12.69 -6.73
CA ILE A 24 8.19 -12.63 -7.61
C ILE A 24 7.57 -14.03 -7.64
N PRO A 25 6.32 -14.18 -7.21
CA PRO A 25 5.67 -15.50 -7.23
C PRO A 25 5.39 -15.96 -8.66
N ASP A 26 4.78 -17.15 -8.81
CA ASP A 26 4.44 -17.63 -10.14
C ASP A 26 3.41 -16.71 -10.83
N ALA A 27 3.31 -16.85 -12.16
CA ALA A 27 2.46 -15.98 -12.97
C ALA A 27 0.99 -16.02 -12.53
N LYS A 28 0.51 -17.16 -12.09
CA LYS A 28 -0.85 -17.33 -11.61
C LYS A 28 -1.14 -16.53 -10.36
N THR A 29 -0.20 -16.55 -9.42
CA THR A 29 -0.30 -15.78 -8.17
C THR A 29 -0.22 -14.28 -8.43
N VAL A 30 0.70 -13.84 -9.30
CA VAL A 30 0.81 -12.44 -9.70
C VAL A 30 -0.52 -11.97 -10.28
N GLU A 31 -1.06 -12.73 -11.21
CA GLU A 31 -2.32 -12.40 -11.88
C GLU A 31 -3.48 -12.30 -10.88
N LEU A 32 -3.58 -13.27 -9.96
CA LEU A 32 -4.61 -13.26 -8.93
C LEU A 32 -4.53 -12.00 -8.07
N ARG A 33 -3.32 -11.64 -7.63
CA ARG A 33 -3.16 -10.47 -6.75
C ARG A 33 -3.51 -9.17 -7.45
N ILE A 34 -3.14 -9.03 -8.72
CA ILE A 34 -3.50 -7.87 -9.52
C ILE A 34 -5.02 -7.80 -9.73
N GLU A 35 -5.65 -8.94 -10.05
CA GLU A 35 -7.10 -9.00 -10.23
C GLU A 35 -7.86 -8.62 -8.98
N LEU A 36 -7.42 -9.08 -7.81
CA LEU A 36 -8.08 -8.73 -6.54
C LEU A 36 -8.05 -7.22 -6.29
N ILE A 37 -6.92 -6.58 -6.55
CA ILE A 37 -6.80 -5.12 -6.39
C ILE A 37 -7.69 -4.41 -7.41
N SER A 38 -7.70 -4.87 -8.66
CA SER A 38 -8.52 -4.29 -9.73
C SER A 38 -10.00 -4.38 -9.43
N GLU A 39 -10.47 -5.51 -8.91
CA GLU A 39 -11.87 -5.71 -8.54
C GLU A 39 -12.30 -4.72 -7.45
N GLU A 40 -11.47 -4.54 -6.43
CA GLU A 40 -11.78 -3.61 -5.35
C GLU A 40 -11.75 -2.16 -5.83
N LEU A 41 -10.88 -1.83 -6.77
CA LEU A 41 -10.86 -0.49 -7.37
C LEU A 41 -12.15 -0.24 -8.16
N GLU A 42 -12.66 -1.22 -8.89
CA GLU A 42 -13.94 -1.08 -9.59
C GLU A 42 -15.09 -0.89 -8.61
N GLU A 43 -15.12 -1.63 -7.51
CA GLU A 43 -16.13 -1.48 -6.47
C GLU A 43 -16.09 -0.10 -5.84
N LEU A 44 -14.89 0.44 -5.63
CA LEU A 44 -14.74 1.81 -5.13
C LEU A 44 -15.35 2.81 -6.10
N TRP A 45 -15.08 2.62 -7.39
CA TRP A 45 -15.59 3.51 -8.43
C TRP A 45 -17.13 3.51 -8.46
N ASP A 46 -17.71 2.31 -8.39
CA ASP A 46 -19.17 2.16 -8.37
C ASP A 46 -19.79 2.76 -7.10
N ALA A 47 -19.17 2.53 -5.95
CA ALA A 47 -19.62 3.10 -4.68
C ALA A 47 -19.59 4.63 -4.69
N CYS A 48 -18.58 5.22 -5.32
CA CYS A 48 -18.48 6.67 -5.47
C CYS A 48 -19.56 7.22 -6.39
N LYS A 49 -19.89 6.51 -7.48
CA LYS A 49 -20.98 6.90 -8.37
C LYS A 49 -22.32 6.88 -7.65
N ASP A 50 -22.54 5.90 -6.78
CA ASP A 50 -23.76 5.76 -6.01
C ASP A 50 -23.78 6.70 -4.80
N LYS A 51 -22.68 7.37 -4.49
CA LYS A 51 -22.53 8.27 -3.34
C LYS A 51 -22.88 7.60 -2.01
N ASP A 52 -22.57 6.31 -1.91
CA ASP A 52 -22.83 5.50 -0.72
C ASP A 52 -21.57 5.43 0.14
N ILE A 53 -21.53 6.23 1.20
CA ILE A 53 -20.33 6.34 2.05
C ILE A 53 -19.97 5.03 2.75
N VAL A 54 -20.93 4.19 3.09
CA VAL A 54 -20.66 2.89 3.72
C VAL A 54 -19.98 1.96 2.72
N SER A 55 -20.50 1.91 1.49
CA SER A 55 -19.89 1.11 0.43
C SER A 55 -18.50 1.63 0.05
N ILE A 56 -18.30 2.95 0.09
CA ILE A 56 -16.97 3.55 -0.13
C ILE A 56 -16.00 3.09 0.96
N ALA A 57 -16.41 3.14 2.22
CA ALA A 57 -15.57 2.69 3.34
C ALA A 57 -15.20 1.21 3.20
N ASP A 58 -16.17 0.38 2.80
CA ASP A 58 -15.94 -1.05 2.57
C ASP A 58 -14.93 -1.27 1.44
N ALA A 59 -15.12 -0.61 0.31
CA ALA A 59 -14.21 -0.74 -0.83
C ALA A 59 -12.79 -0.27 -0.50
N LEU A 60 -12.64 0.87 0.17
CA LEU A 60 -11.31 1.36 0.58
C LEU A 60 -10.63 0.39 1.54
N THR A 61 -11.38 -0.17 2.49
CA THR A 61 -10.84 -1.14 3.43
C THR A 61 -10.39 -2.42 2.70
N ASP A 62 -11.20 -2.88 1.76
CA ASP A 62 -10.87 -4.08 0.97
C ASP A 62 -9.64 -3.86 0.07
N ILE A 63 -9.47 -2.64 -0.47
CA ILE A 63 -8.25 -2.30 -1.23
C ILE A 63 -7.01 -2.47 -0.34
N LEU A 64 -7.07 -1.97 0.89
CA LEU A 64 -5.97 -2.16 1.85
C LEU A 64 -5.74 -3.65 2.12
N TYR A 65 -6.82 -4.39 2.34
CA TYR A 65 -6.75 -5.81 2.68
C TYR A 65 -6.05 -6.62 1.59
N VAL A 66 -6.49 -6.47 0.34
CA VAL A 66 -5.92 -7.24 -0.78
C VAL A 66 -4.51 -6.75 -1.14
N THR A 67 -4.20 -5.48 -0.88
CA THR A 67 -2.83 -4.95 -1.09
C THR A 67 -1.87 -5.56 -0.07
N TYR A 68 -2.26 -5.64 1.19
CA TYR A 68 -1.46 -6.34 2.20
C TYR A 68 -1.28 -7.82 1.84
N GLY A 69 -2.34 -8.45 1.31
CA GLY A 69 -2.25 -9.82 0.83
C GLY A 69 -1.22 -9.99 -0.29
N ALA A 70 -1.18 -9.04 -1.22
CA ALA A 70 -0.15 -9.04 -2.27
C ALA A 70 1.26 -8.92 -1.67
N GLY A 71 1.43 -8.08 -0.65
CA GLY A 71 2.71 -7.96 0.06
C GLY A 71 3.19 -9.31 0.58
N HIS A 72 2.32 -10.05 1.25
CA HIS A 72 2.65 -11.38 1.76
C HIS A 72 2.95 -12.38 0.63
N ALA A 73 2.20 -12.33 -0.46
CA ALA A 73 2.41 -13.21 -1.60
C ALA A 73 3.77 -12.99 -2.28
N PHE A 74 4.27 -11.74 -2.25
CA PHE A 74 5.58 -11.38 -2.79
C PHE A 74 6.70 -11.43 -1.75
N GLY A 75 6.37 -11.67 -0.49
CA GLY A 75 7.36 -11.68 0.60
C GLY A 75 7.91 -10.31 0.94
N ILE A 76 7.15 -9.26 0.70
CA ILE A 76 7.55 -7.87 0.94
C ILE A 76 6.98 -7.42 2.28
N ASP A 77 7.84 -6.90 3.15
CA ASP A 77 7.43 -6.29 4.42
C ASP A 77 6.86 -4.89 4.16
N LEU A 78 5.55 -4.83 3.96
CA LEU A 78 4.91 -3.56 3.65
C LEU A 78 4.88 -2.59 4.83
N ASP A 79 4.94 -3.09 6.07
CA ASP A 79 5.05 -2.19 7.23
C ASP A 79 6.36 -1.41 7.18
N ALA A 80 7.47 -2.08 6.91
CA ALA A 80 8.78 -1.43 6.81
C ALA A 80 8.84 -0.50 5.59
N CYS A 81 8.33 -0.95 4.46
CA CYS A 81 8.29 -0.14 3.24
C CYS A 81 7.43 1.11 3.44
N PHE A 82 6.31 0.98 4.11
CA PHE A 82 5.42 2.12 4.38
C PHE A 82 6.12 3.14 5.27
N GLU A 83 6.82 2.69 6.30
CA GLU A 83 7.57 3.59 7.19
C GLU A 83 8.62 4.39 6.41
N GLU A 84 9.34 3.74 5.51
CA GLU A 84 10.32 4.42 4.67
C GLU A 84 9.65 5.48 3.78
N VAL A 85 8.56 5.14 3.15
CA VAL A 85 7.81 6.07 2.29
C VAL A 85 7.25 7.23 3.14
N GLN A 86 6.76 6.94 4.35
CA GLN A 86 6.27 7.97 5.26
C GLN A 86 7.38 8.97 5.60
N ASN A 87 8.55 8.47 5.96
CA ASN A 87 9.68 9.35 6.29
C ASN A 87 10.11 10.18 5.09
N SER A 88 10.14 9.57 3.90
CA SER A 88 10.43 10.29 2.66
C SER A 88 9.39 11.40 2.41
N ASN A 89 8.11 11.07 2.55
CA ASN A 89 7.05 12.06 2.34
C ASN A 89 7.14 13.22 3.32
N MET A 90 7.41 12.95 4.60
CA MET A 90 7.58 14.00 5.60
C MET A 90 8.81 14.85 5.35
N SER A 91 9.82 14.32 4.68
CA SER A 91 11.03 15.07 4.32
C SER A 91 10.78 16.13 3.23
N LYS A 92 9.58 16.17 2.65
CA LYS A 92 9.20 17.18 1.66
C LYS A 92 8.99 18.57 2.26
N LEU A 93 8.91 18.69 3.59
CA LEU A 93 8.72 19.96 4.26
C LEU A 93 9.82 20.96 3.89
N GLY A 94 9.48 22.26 3.90
CA GLY A 94 10.45 23.33 3.71
C GLY A 94 11.38 23.44 4.91
N SER A 95 12.43 24.27 4.77
CA SER A 95 13.41 24.50 5.84
C SER A 95 12.80 25.10 7.10
N ASP A 96 11.64 25.73 6.99
CA ASP A 96 10.89 26.31 8.12
C ASP A 96 9.94 25.29 8.79
N GLY A 97 9.98 24.01 8.36
CA GLY A 97 9.10 22.95 8.87
C GLY A 97 7.69 23.02 8.32
N LYS A 98 7.43 23.82 7.30
CA LYS A 98 6.10 23.99 6.70
C LYS A 98 6.04 23.40 5.30
N PRO A 99 4.86 22.95 4.88
CA PRO A 99 4.71 22.42 3.53
C PRO A 99 4.89 23.48 2.45
N ILE A 100 5.36 23.05 1.29
CA ILE A 100 5.49 23.89 0.09
C ILE A 100 4.50 23.32 -0.94
N PHE A 101 3.68 24.19 -1.53
CA PHE A 101 2.69 23.80 -2.53
C PHE A 101 2.92 24.52 -3.86
N ASN A 102 2.51 23.88 -4.95
CA ASN A 102 2.41 24.58 -6.25
C ASN A 102 1.05 25.27 -6.38
N ASP A 103 0.81 25.91 -7.52
CA ASP A 103 -0.42 26.65 -7.80
C ASP A 103 -1.69 25.79 -7.71
N LYS A 104 -1.55 24.48 -7.89
CA LYS A 104 -2.67 23.52 -7.87
C LYS A 104 -2.86 22.85 -6.53
N GLY A 105 -2.10 23.27 -5.50
CA GLY A 105 -2.16 22.66 -4.18
C GLY A 105 -1.41 21.35 -4.04
N LYS A 106 -0.57 21.00 -5.02
CA LYS A 106 0.27 19.81 -4.93
C LYS A 106 1.48 20.06 -4.02
N VAL A 107 1.77 19.13 -3.10
CA VAL A 107 2.94 19.20 -2.23
C VAL A 107 4.22 19.07 -3.06
N LEU A 108 5.12 20.03 -2.89
CA LEU A 108 6.43 20.04 -3.55
C LEU A 108 7.51 19.53 -2.60
N LYS A 109 8.66 19.15 -3.16
CA LYS A 109 9.81 18.65 -2.40
C LYS A 109 10.61 19.83 -1.84
N GLY A 110 10.83 19.81 -0.53
CA GLY A 110 11.67 20.80 0.15
C GLY A 110 13.15 20.47 0.02
N PRO A 111 14.02 21.32 0.62
CA PRO A 111 15.47 21.20 0.47
C PRO A 111 16.07 19.94 1.09
N ASN A 112 15.40 19.37 2.10
CA ASN A 112 15.89 18.17 2.80
C ASN A 112 15.21 16.88 2.33
N TYR A 113 14.48 16.95 1.22
CA TYR A 113 13.82 15.77 0.67
C TYR A 113 14.82 14.68 0.34
N PHE A 114 14.46 13.44 0.72
CA PHE A 114 15.18 12.26 0.27
C PHE A 114 14.20 11.28 -0.39
N LYS A 115 14.67 10.62 -1.45
CA LYS A 115 13.90 9.60 -2.14
C LYS A 115 13.81 8.34 -1.27
N PRO A 116 12.65 7.66 -1.20
CA PRO A 116 12.57 6.43 -0.42
C PRO A 116 13.46 5.35 -1.02
N ASP A 117 14.18 4.64 -0.17
CA ASP A 117 15.03 3.51 -0.59
C ASP A 117 14.43 2.22 -0.07
N LEU A 118 13.63 1.56 -0.91
CA LEU A 118 12.98 0.30 -0.55
C LEU A 118 13.88 -0.92 -0.78
N SER A 119 15.00 -0.75 -1.49
CA SER A 119 15.91 -1.86 -1.78
C SER A 119 16.46 -2.53 -0.53
N LYS A 120 16.61 -1.78 0.56
CA LYS A 120 17.10 -2.32 1.84
C LYS A 120 16.17 -3.33 2.48
N TYR A 121 14.89 -3.37 2.06
CA TYR A 121 13.90 -4.33 2.56
C TYR A 121 13.64 -5.48 1.58
N ILE A 122 14.36 -5.54 0.47
CA ILE A 122 14.11 -6.48 -0.63
C ILE A 122 15.27 -7.48 -0.79
N LYS A 123 16.06 -7.66 0.21
CA LYS A 123 17.23 -8.56 0.14
C LYS A 123 16.89 -10.00 0.44
#